data_d778f3d20be7515b5dc5378eb7b4362e
#
_entry.id   d778f3d20be7515b5dc5378eb7b4362e
#
_cell.length_a   1.000
_cell.length_b   1.000
_cell.length_c   1.000
_cell.angle_alpha   90.00
_cell.angle_beta   90.00
_cell.angle_gamma   90.00
#
_symmetry.space_group_name_H-M   'P 1'
#
loop_
_entity.id
_entity.type
_entity.pdbx_description
1 polymer ?
#
loop_
_entity_poly.entity_id
_entity_poly.type
_entity_poly.pdbx_seq_one_letter_code
_entity_poly.pdbx_strand_id
1 'polypeptide(L)'
;MHPYEADYILTDFKFNSGEILSELRLHYTTLGKPRYNNQGKTTNAIWIGHGTTGNGHQFLGPKFANELFQPGQLLDTTKYYIILPDGIGHGKSSKPSDSLRAKFPAYDYHDMVRAQYHLITDHLGVNHLHLVMGTSMGGMHSWVWGYTYPELMDYIFPLACLPVEIAGRNRMMRKMLINAIRNDPDWNAGDYTTQPSGLIEALHILLIMTSVPLQWQKSAPTKKLADIMLENKLSKYAAKLDANDVIYQFEASHNYNPYPHLKKIKASLLAI
;
A
#
# COMPACT_ATOMS: atom_id res chain seq x y z
N MET A 1 -8.43 -9.73 20.04
CA MET A 1 -7.47 -8.98 19.20
C MET A 1 -7.61 -7.50 19.53
N HIS A 2 -6.55 -6.84 20.02
CA HIS A 2 -6.56 -5.40 20.37
C HIS A 2 -5.51 -4.70 19.51
N PRO A 3 -5.92 -4.01 18.42
CA PRO A 3 -5.02 -3.22 17.60
C PRO A 3 -4.43 -2.07 18.44
N TYR A 4 -3.13 -1.80 18.26
CA TYR A 4 -2.47 -0.60 18.73
C TYR A 4 -2.09 0.25 17.54
N GLU A 5 -2.54 1.51 17.52
CA GLU A 5 -2.24 2.48 16.46
C GLU A 5 -1.35 3.58 17.00
N ALA A 6 -0.40 4.01 16.19
CA ALA A 6 0.47 5.14 16.50
C ALA A 6 1.09 5.73 15.23
N ASP A 7 1.77 6.85 15.41
CA ASP A 7 2.52 7.53 14.36
C ASP A 7 4.02 7.49 14.68
N TYR A 8 4.83 7.39 13.63
CA TYR A 8 6.27 7.60 13.66
C TYR A 8 6.63 8.77 12.76
N ILE A 9 7.40 9.72 13.26
CA ILE A 9 7.86 10.90 12.51
C ILE A 9 9.32 10.68 12.11
N LEU A 10 9.56 10.63 10.80
CA LEU A 10 10.91 10.69 10.23
C LEU A 10 11.24 12.15 9.94
N THR A 11 12.31 12.64 10.52
CA THR A 11 12.82 13.99 10.27
C THR A 11 13.73 14.01 9.05
N ASP A 12 13.60 15.08 8.24
CA ASP A 12 14.45 15.35 7.07
C ASP A 12 14.55 14.16 6.09
N PHE A 13 13.42 13.51 5.83
CA PHE A 13 13.39 12.37 4.93
C PHE A 13 13.66 12.80 3.50
N LYS A 14 14.78 12.34 2.94
CA LYS A 14 15.20 12.63 1.57
C LYS A 14 14.64 11.58 0.62
N PHE A 15 13.80 11.99 -0.31
CA PHE A 15 13.24 11.15 -1.36
C PHE A 15 14.24 10.87 -2.49
N ASN A 16 14.00 9.82 -3.27
CA ASN A 16 14.80 9.51 -4.45
C ASN A 16 14.74 10.61 -5.52
N SER A 17 13.67 11.41 -5.54
CA SER A 17 13.57 12.64 -6.35
C SER A 17 14.59 13.70 -5.98
N GLY A 18 15.24 13.60 -4.81
CA GLY A 18 16.15 14.58 -4.25
C GLY A 18 15.49 15.59 -3.32
N GLU A 19 14.17 15.66 -3.28
CA GLU A 19 13.38 16.50 -2.38
C GLU A 19 13.48 16.02 -0.94
N ILE A 20 13.29 16.92 0.02
CA ILE A 20 13.34 16.63 1.46
C ILE A 20 12.03 17.07 2.09
N LEU A 21 11.43 16.20 2.89
CA LEU A 21 10.32 16.56 3.77
C LEU A 21 10.82 16.60 5.21
N SER A 22 10.70 17.75 5.86
CA SER A 22 11.20 17.97 7.23
C SER A 22 10.56 17.03 8.24
N GLU A 23 9.28 16.70 8.06
CA GLU A 23 8.53 15.75 8.89
C GLU A 23 7.70 14.82 8.02
N LEU A 24 8.11 13.57 7.91
CA LEU A 24 7.35 12.50 7.26
C LEU A 24 6.68 11.64 8.33
N ARG A 25 5.37 11.77 8.51
CA ARG A 25 4.57 10.93 9.39
C ARG A 25 4.26 9.61 8.72
N LEU A 26 4.55 8.51 9.41
CA LEU A 26 4.10 7.17 9.07
C LEU A 26 3.13 6.68 10.16
N HIS A 27 1.88 6.47 9.77
CA HIS A 27 0.90 5.81 10.62
C HIS A 27 1.02 4.31 10.51
N TYR A 28 0.81 3.60 11.61
CA TYR A 28 0.85 2.14 11.62
C TYR A 28 -0.08 1.55 12.66
N THR A 29 -0.48 0.31 12.42
CA THR A 29 -1.21 -0.52 13.37
C THR A 29 -0.41 -1.76 13.66
N THR A 30 -0.36 -2.19 14.93
CA THR A 30 0.24 -3.45 15.32
C THR A 30 -0.72 -4.35 16.09
N LEU A 31 -0.51 -5.67 15.95
CA LEU A 31 -1.24 -6.71 16.68
C LEU A 31 -0.23 -7.69 17.29
N GLY A 32 -0.52 -8.18 18.48
CA GLY A 32 0.41 -9.09 19.21
C GLY A 32 1.59 -8.34 19.82
N LYS A 33 2.67 -9.07 20.11
CA LYS A 33 3.89 -8.52 20.73
C LYS A 33 5.14 -9.15 20.14
N PRO A 34 6.25 -8.39 20.00
CA PRO A 34 7.51 -8.94 19.52
C PRO A 34 8.06 -9.98 20.51
N ARG A 35 8.73 -11.01 19.97
CA ARG A 35 9.46 -12.02 20.72
C ARG A 35 10.90 -12.06 20.24
N TYR A 36 11.79 -12.33 21.15
CA TYR A 36 13.23 -12.33 20.88
C TYR A 36 13.84 -13.68 21.27
N ASN A 37 14.86 -14.10 20.53
CA ASN A 37 15.69 -15.24 20.95
C ASN A 37 16.77 -14.78 21.97
N ASN A 38 17.58 -15.74 22.43
CA ASN A 38 18.65 -15.47 23.38
C ASN A 38 19.74 -14.50 22.88
N GLN A 39 19.78 -14.22 21.57
CA GLN A 39 20.73 -13.30 20.94
C GLN A 39 20.09 -11.92 20.68
N GLY A 40 18.87 -11.69 21.14
CA GLY A 40 18.12 -10.45 20.90
C GLY A 40 17.57 -10.29 19.49
N LYS A 41 17.58 -11.36 18.66
CA LYS A 41 16.97 -11.34 17.34
C LYS A 41 15.45 -11.50 17.46
N THR A 42 14.69 -10.62 16.81
CA THR A 42 13.23 -10.76 16.70
C THR A 42 12.88 -12.02 15.91
N THR A 43 11.93 -12.82 16.39
CA THR A 43 11.64 -14.13 15.82
C THR A 43 10.23 -14.28 15.22
N ASN A 44 9.34 -13.31 15.46
CA ASN A 44 7.91 -13.48 15.13
C ASN A 44 7.26 -12.26 14.48
N ALA A 45 8.04 -11.27 14.06
CA ALA A 45 7.49 -10.07 13.44
C ALA A 45 7.10 -10.33 11.98
N ILE A 46 5.91 -9.87 11.58
CA ILE A 46 5.35 -10.00 10.25
C ILE A 46 4.94 -8.62 9.76
N TRP A 47 5.47 -8.21 8.62
CA TRP A 47 5.05 -7.00 7.92
C TRP A 47 4.02 -7.34 6.85
N ILE A 48 2.90 -6.60 6.80
CA ILE A 48 1.85 -6.79 5.79
C ILE A 48 1.53 -5.48 5.10
N GLY A 49 1.83 -5.40 3.80
CA GLY A 49 1.59 -4.23 2.96
C GLY A 49 0.22 -4.23 2.27
N HIS A 50 -0.47 -3.08 2.32
CA HIS A 50 -1.77 -2.88 1.68
C HIS A 50 -1.68 -2.63 0.17
N GLY A 51 -2.82 -2.71 -0.54
CA GLY A 51 -2.93 -2.37 -1.96
C GLY A 51 -2.98 -0.86 -2.21
N THR A 52 -2.79 -0.45 -3.48
CA THR A 52 -2.95 0.94 -3.93
C THR A 52 -4.33 1.48 -3.52
N THR A 53 -4.41 2.72 -3.08
CA THR A 53 -5.59 3.39 -2.50
C THR A 53 -6.11 2.81 -1.18
N GLY A 54 -5.44 1.79 -0.63
CA GLY A 54 -5.75 1.19 0.68
C GLY A 54 -4.97 1.84 1.82
N ASN A 55 -5.00 1.16 2.97
CA ASN A 55 -4.21 1.45 4.17
C ASN A 55 -4.10 0.19 5.03
N GLY A 56 -3.38 0.25 6.14
CA GLY A 56 -3.19 -0.89 7.05
C GLY A 56 -4.49 -1.50 7.57
N HIS A 57 -5.54 -0.72 7.76
CA HIS A 57 -6.86 -1.20 8.19
C HIS A 57 -7.54 -2.16 7.19
N GLN A 58 -7.06 -2.22 5.94
CA GLN A 58 -7.54 -3.21 4.95
C GLN A 58 -7.56 -4.63 5.54
N PHE A 59 -6.58 -4.96 6.38
CA PHE A 59 -6.40 -6.30 6.95
C PHE A 59 -7.16 -6.52 8.25
N LEU A 60 -7.74 -5.48 8.85
CA LEU A 60 -8.54 -5.59 10.08
C LEU A 60 -10.01 -5.96 9.80
N GLY A 61 -10.42 -5.90 8.54
CA GLY A 61 -11.76 -6.30 8.13
C GLY A 61 -12.02 -7.80 8.36
N PRO A 62 -13.29 -8.19 8.61
CA PRO A 62 -13.64 -9.57 9.00
C PRO A 62 -13.24 -10.62 7.96
N LYS A 63 -13.22 -10.28 6.69
CA LYS A 63 -12.82 -11.19 5.60
C LYS A 63 -11.33 -11.57 5.63
N PHE A 64 -10.52 -10.83 6.37
CA PHE A 64 -9.09 -11.09 6.52
C PHE A 64 -8.75 -11.44 7.97
N ALA A 65 -9.11 -10.57 8.91
CA ALA A 65 -8.75 -10.75 10.32
C ALA A 65 -9.38 -11.98 10.95
N ASN A 66 -10.62 -12.34 10.59
CA ASN A 66 -11.28 -13.53 11.13
C ASN A 66 -10.73 -14.85 10.57
N GLU A 67 -10.06 -14.79 9.40
CA GLU A 67 -9.52 -15.98 8.73
C GLU A 67 -8.04 -16.22 9.05
N LEU A 68 -7.30 -15.17 9.45
CA LEU A 68 -5.85 -15.26 9.59
C LEU A 68 -5.32 -14.94 10.99
N PHE A 69 -5.98 -14.04 11.74
CA PHE A 69 -5.41 -13.44 12.94
C PHE A 69 -5.91 -14.03 14.27
N GLN A 70 -6.94 -14.89 14.24
CA GLN A 70 -7.49 -15.47 15.46
C GLN A 70 -6.57 -16.59 16.02
N PRO A 71 -6.70 -16.93 17.31
CA PRO A 71 -5.95 -18.04 17.91
C PRO A 71 -6.08 -19.33 17.10
N GLY A 72 -4.95 -19.97 16.81
CA GLY A 72 -4.88 -21.21 16.02
C GLY A 72 -4.85 -21.03 14.50
N GLN A 73 -5.03 -19.81 13.98
CA GLN A 73 -4.93 -19.51 12.54
C GLN A 73 -3.48 -19.24 12.10
N LEU A 74 -3.27 -19.10 10.79
CA LEU A 74 -1.92 -19.01 10.18
C LEU A 74 -1.10 -17.83 10.73
N LEU A 75 -1.71 -16.68 10.94
CA LEU A 75 -1.08 -15.46 11.44
C LEU A 75 -1.61 -15.10 12.84
N ASP A 76 -1.80 -16.10 13.68
CA ASP A 76 -2.29 -16.02 15.06
C ASP A 76 -1.57 -14.92 15.85
N THR A 77 -2.29 -13.85 16.23
CA THR A 77 -1.74 -12.69 16.95
C THR A 77 -1.31 -12.98 18.39
N THR A 78 -1.60 -14.16 18.91
CA THR A 78 -1.02 -14.64 20.18
C THR A 78 0.42 -15.15 20.01
N LYS A 79 0.83 -15.45 18.77
CA LYS A 79 2.15 -15.99 18.41
C LYS A 79 2.98 -14.98 17.65
N TYR A 80 2.36 -14.22 16.74
CA TYR A 80 3.02 -13.30 15.84
C TYR A 80 2.81 -11.84 16.23
N TYR A 81 3.80 -11.01 15.92
CA TYR A 81 3.73 -9.56 15.98
C TYR A 81 3.47 -9.02 14.57
N ILE A 82 2.21 -8.66 14.30
CA ILE A 82 1.77 -8.19 12.98
C ILE A 82 1.94 -6.68 12.91
N ILE A 83 2.56 -6.18 11.84
CA ILE A 83 2.80 -4.77 11.58
C ILE A 83 2.09 -4.39 10.28
N LEU A 84 1.14 -3.48 10.37
CA LEU A 84 0.27 -3.00 9.29
C LEU A 84 0.51 -1.49 9.09
N PRO A 85 1.54 -1.07 8.35
CA PRO A 85 1.78 0.36 8.13
C PRO A 85 0.83 0.91 7.07
N ASP A 86 0.51 2.21 7.18
CA ASP A 86 0.03 3.01 6.08
C ASP A 86 1.25 3.48 5.25
N GLY A 87 1.21 3.28 3.95
CA GLY A 87 2.28 3.76 3.07
C GLY A 87 2.32 5.29 2.97
N ILE A 88 3.44 5.87 2.54
CA ILE A 88 3.50 7.28 2.16
C ILE A 88 2.38 7.55 1.14
N GLY A 89 1.65 8.64 1.29
CA GLY A 89 0.54 8.99 0.41
C GLY A 89 -0.77 8.25 0.70
N HIS A 90 -0.86 7.48 1.80
CA HIS A 90 -2.00 6.62 2.11
C HIS A 90 -2.46 6.78 3.56
N GLY A 91 -3.73 6.49 3.79
CA GLY A 91 -4.31 6.43 5.14
C GLY A 91 -4.09 7.68 5.98
N LYS A 92 -3.49 7.51 7.15
CA LYS A 92 -3.11 8.58 8.06
C LYS A 92 -1.63 8.97 7.96
N SER A 93 -0.82 8.31 7.10
CA SER A 93 0.55 8.74 6.79
C SER A 93 0.54 10.05 5.99
N SER A 94 1.66 10.78 6.00
CA SER A 94 1.81 12.02 5.23
C SER A 94 1.46 11.81 3.75
N LYS A 95 0.66 12.70 3.19
CA LYS A 95 0.13 12.62 1.83
C LYS A 95 -0.13 14.00 1.24
N PRO A 96 -0.25 14.13 -0.08
CA PRO A 96 -0.52 15.40 -0.76
C PRO A 96 -1.70 16.18 -0.18
N SER A 97 -2.82 15.51 0.10
CA SER A 97 -4.05 16.17 0.59
C SER A 97 -3.94 16.73 2.01
N ASP A 98 -2.89 16.40 2.79
CA ASP A 98 -2.74 16.96 4.14
C ASP A 98 -2.48 18.48 4.12
N SER A 99 -1.67 19.00 3.17
CA SER A 99 -1.44 20.44 3.01
C SER A 99 -0.63 20.82 1.77
N LEU A 100 0.36 19.99 1.38
CA LEU A 100 1.32 20.31 0.32
C LEU A 100 0.74 20.14 -1.08
N ARG A 101 -0.34 19.39 -1.25
CA ARG A 101 -1.02 19.15 -2.52
C ARG A 101 -0.01 18.68 -3.59
N ALA A 102 0.00 19.29 -4.78
CA ALA A 102 0.95 18.97 -5.85
C ALA A 102 2.41 19.39 -5.56
N LYS A 103 2.68 20.04 -4.42
CA LYS A 103 4.02 20.34 -3.92
C LYS A 103 4.56 19.26 -2.97
N PHE A 104 3.80 18.21 -2.72
CA PHE A 104 4.27 17.06 -1.95
C PHE A 104 5.45 16.41 -2.73
N PRO A 105 6.54 15.99 -2.06
CA PRO A 105 7.66 15.35 -2.73
C PRO A 105 7.23 14.14 -3.57
N ALA A 106 7.76 14.03 -4.78
CA ALA A 106 7.56 12.85 -5.59
C ALA A 106 8.25 11.64 -4.93
N TYR A 107 7.52 10.55 -4.73
CA TYR A 107 8.03 9.34 -4.09
C TYR A 107 7.81 8.10 -4.96
N ASP A 108 8.61 7.09 -4.71
CA ASP A 108 8.52 5.80 -5.36
C ASP A 108 8.40 4.64 -4.34
N TYR A 109 8.31 3.41 -4.83
CA TYR A 109 8.20 2.24 -3.95
C TYR A 109 9.46 1.99 -3.12
N HIS A 110 10.65 2.43 -3.56
CA HIS A 110 11.86 2.33 -2.75
C HIS A 110 11.82 3.33 -1.58
N ASP A 111 11.32 4.55 -1.80
CA ASP A 111 11.10 5.52 -0.75
C ASP A 111 10.11 4.99 0.30
N MET A 112 9.00 4.41 -0.17
CA MET A 112 7.98 3.82 0.73
C MET A 112 8.56 2.68 1.56
N VAL A 113 9.30 1.77 0.95
CA VAL A 113 9.94 0.65 1.66
C VAL A 113 11.03 1.14 2.60
N ARG A 114 11.85 2.13 2.21
CA ARG A 114 12.88 2.72 3.06
C ARG A 114 12.28 3.41 4.29
N ALA A 115 11.23 4.18 4.13
CA ALA A 115 10.54 4.81 5.25
C ALA A 115 9.96 3.77 6.22
N GLN A 116 9.38 2.69 5.70
CA GLN A 116 8.87 1.57 6.51
C GLN A 116 10.00 0.76 7.16
N TYR A 117 11.17 0.67 6.54
CA TYR A 117 12.36 0.07 7.16
C TYR A 117 12.74 0.84 8.44
N HIS A 118 12.81 2.17 8.38
CA HIS A 118 13.06 3.00 9.56
C HIS A 118 11.97 2.85 10.63
N LEU A 119 10.69 2.79 10.23
CA LEU A 119 9.61 2.49 11.17
C LEU A 119 9.86 1.17 11.92
N ILE A 120 10.25 0.12 11.20
CA ILE A 120 10.44 -1.22 11.76
C ILE A 120 11.67 -1.29 12.63
N THR A 121 12.83 -0.82 12.14
CA THR A 121 14.11 -0.98 12.82
C THR A 121 14.34 0.06 13.90
N ASP A 122 14.11 1.33 13.60
CA ASP A 122 14.52 2.43 14.45
C ASP A 122 13.46 2.77 15.50
N HIS A 123 12.17 2.62 15.13
CA HIS A 123 11.06 2.95 16.03
C HIS A 123 10.50 1.72 16.76
N LEU A 124 10.19 0.64 16.05
CA LEU A 124 9.63 -0.57 16.66
C LEU A 124 10.70 -1.52 17.25
N GLY A 125 11.98 -1.28 16.99
CA GLY A 125 13.11 -2.10 17.48
C GLY A 125 13.08 -3.54 16.92
N VAL A 126 12.47 -3.75 15.76
CA VAL A 126 12.38 -5.05 15.08
C VAL A 126 13.59 -5.20 14.17
N ASN A 127 14.52 -6.05 14.54
CA ASN A 127 15.77 -6.27 13.79
C ASN A 127 15.72 -7.48 12.84
N HIS A 128 14.59 -8.20 12.78
CA HIS A 128 14.35 -9.28 11.83
C HIS A 128 12.87 -9.54 11.66
N LEU A 129 12.46 -9.83 10.41
CA LEU A 129 11.10 -10.16 10.03
C LEU A 129 10.98 -11.66 9.74
N HIS A 130 10.03 -12.33 10.38
CA HIS A 130 9.70 -13.70 10.03
C HIS A 130 9.09 -13.77 8.62
N LEU A 131 8.18 -12.82 8.31
CA LEU A 131 7.50 -12.78 7.01
C LEU A 131 7.28 -11.34 6.57
N VAL A 132 7.54 -11.09 5.29
CA VAL A 132 7.12 -9.89 4.56
C VAL A 132 6.09 -10.31 3.53
N MET A 133 4.87 -9.78 3.62
CA MET A 133 3.80 -10.11 2.67
C MET A 133 2.96 -8.88 2.31
N GLY A 134 2.18 -8.99 1.27
CA GLY A 134 1.26 -7.94 0.91
C GLY A 134 0.47 -8.23 -0.36
N THR A 135 -0.56 -7.44 -0.60
CA THR A 135 -1.44 -7.58 -1.76
C THR A 135 -1.22 -6.46 -2.76
N SER A 136 -1.16 -6.78 -4.07
CA SER A 136 -0.99 -5.79 -5.15
C SER A 136 0.23 -4.89 -4.90
N MET A 137 0.07 -3.60 -4.59
CA MET A 137 1.15 -2.68 -4.22
C MET A 137 1.99 -3.24 -3.06
N GLY A 138 1.37 -3.74 -1.99
CA GLY A 138 2.09 -4.36 -0.88
C GLY A 138 2.86 -5.62 -1.29
N GLY A 139 2.34 -6.38 -2.25
CA GLY A 139 3.07 -7.49 -2.88
C GLY A 139 4.27 -6.99 -3.70
N MET A 140 4.11 -5.89 -4.44
CA MET A 140 5.23 -5.24 -5.14
C MET A 140 6.29 -4.74 -4.14
N HIS A 141 5.87 -4.17 -3.00
CA HIS A 141 6.78 -3.81 -1.92
C HIS A 141 7.50 -5.03 -1.33
N SER A 142 6.84 -6.20 -1.24
CA SER A 142 7.50 -7.42 -0.74
C SER A 142 8.69 -7.82 -1.61
N TRP A 143 8.60 -7.66 -2.95
CA TRP A 143 9.75 -7.83 -3.83
C TRP A 143 10.85 -6.80 -3.54
N VAL A 144 10.48 -5.51 -3.37
CA VAL A 144 11.44 -4.44 -3.06
C VAL A 144 12.14 -4.70 -1.73
N TRP A 145 11.40 -5.10 -0.69
CA TRP A 145 11.97 -5.54 0.59
C TRP A 145 13.00 -6.65 0.41
N GLY A 146 12.64 -7.70 -0.32
CA GLY A 146 13.48 -8.89 -0.47
C GLY A 146 14.84 -8.62 -1.11
N TYR A 147 14.92 -7.77 -2.12
CA TYR A 147 16.21 -7.48 -2.74
C TYR A 147 16.96 -6.30 -2.14
N THR A 148 16.28 -5.40 -1.42
CA THR A 148 16.91 -4.24 -0.78
C THR A 148 17.51 -4.62 0.58
N TYR A 149 16.81 -5.48 1.34
CA TYR A 149 17.21 -5.91 2.68
C TYR A 149 17.22 -7.45 2.79
N PRO A 150 18.04 -8.16 1.98
CA PRO A 150 17.95 -9.62 1.85
C PRO A 150 18.21 -10.41 3.13
N GLU A 151 18.93 -9.82 4.11
CA GLU A 151 19.25 -10.49 5.38
C GLU A 151 18.18 -10.25 6.47
N LEU A 152 17.20 -9.38 6.19
CA LEU A 152 16.27 -8.92 7.22
C LEU A 152 15.10 -9.89 7.44
N MET A 153 14.83 -10.82 6.53
CA MET A 153 13.61 -11.64 6.57
C MET A 153 13.85 -13.11 6.22
N ASP A 154 13.00 -13.99 6.81
CA ASP A 154 13.02 -15.43 6.50
C ASP A 154 12.20 -15.74 5.25
N TYR A 155 11.02 -15.11 5.11
CA TYR A 155 10.05 -15.42 4.06
C TYR A 155 9.52 -14.15 3.39
N ILE A 156 9.24 -14.24 2.08
CA ILE A 156 8.45 -13.23 1.36
C ILE A 156 7.25 -13.88 0.66
N PHE A 157 6.08 -13.21 0.76
CA PHE A 157 4.85 -13.69 0.16
C PHE A 157 4.12 -12.57 -0.59
N PRO A 158 4.57 -12.24 -1.83
CA PRO A 158 3.90 -11.28 -2.69
C PRO A 158 2.64 -11.90 -3.32
N LEU A 159 1.47 -11.23 -3.11
CA LEU A 159 0.20 -11.66 -3.66
C LEU A 159 -0.31 -10.69 -4.73
N ALA A 160 -0.88 -11.23 -5.81
CA ALA A 160 -1.52 -10.48 -6.89
C ALA A 160 -0.62 -9.41 -7.53
N CYS A 161 0.65 -9.74 -7.75
CA CYS A 161 1.63 -8.89 -8.43
C CYS A 161 2.70 -9.71 -9.15
N LEU A 162 3.39 -9.07 -10.10
CA LEU A 162 4.46 -9.71 -10.86
C LEU A 162 5.82 -9.08 -10.50
N PRO A 163 6.92 -9.86 -10.54
CA PRO A 163 8.27 -9.37 -10.27
C PRO A 163 8.92 -8.75 -11.52
N VAL A 164 8.17 -8.00 -12.28
CA VAL A 164 8.60 -7.36 -13.53
C VAL A 164 8.07 -5.95 -13.62
N GLU A 165 8.58 -5.17 -14.55
CA GLU A 165 8.06 -3.84 -14.87
C GLU A 165 6.55 -3.85 -15.10
N ILE A 166 5.86 -2.82 -14.60
CA ILE A 166 4.44 -2.64 -14.86
C ILE A 166 4.24 -2.19 -16.31
N ALA A 167 3.77 -3.10 -17.14
CA ALA A 167 3.59 -2.90 -18.58
C ALA A 167 2.15 -3.26 -19.03
N GLY A 168 1.91 -3.17 -20.34
CA GLY A 168 0.67 -3.57 -20.99
C GLY A 168 -0.57 -2.93 -20.37
N ARG A 169 -1.63 -3.73 -20.23
CA ARG A 169 -2.94 -3.27 -19.74
C ARG A 169 -2.86 -2.55 -18.39
N ASN A 170 -2.06 -3.05 -17.45
CA ASN A 170 -1.94 -2.42 -16.12
C ASN A 170 -1.35 -1.01 -16.22
N ARG A 171 -0.26 -0.84 -17.00
CA ARG A 171 0.34 0.48 -17.25
C ARG A 171 -0.62 1.42 -17.96
N MET A 172 -1.34 0.92 -18.96
CA MET A 172 -2.32 1.72 -19.69
C MET A 172 -3.41 2.26 -18.76
N MET A 173 -4.00 1.41 -17.91
CA MET A 173 -5.02 1.84 -16.95
C MET A 173 -4.50 2.87 -15.95
N ARG A 174 -3.26 2.72 -15.44
CA ARG A 174 -2.61 3.71 -14.57
C ARG A 174 -2.47 5.05 -15.30
N LYS A 175 -2.00 5.03 -16.54
CA LYS A 175 -1.85 6.24 -17.35
C LYS A 175 -3.19 6.93 -17.65
N MET A 176 -4.22 6.15 -17.99
CA MET A 176 -5.57 6.67 -18.24
C MET A 176 -6.13 7.35 -16.99
N LEU A 177 -5.99 6.72 -15.82
CA LEU A 177 -6.46 7.23 -14.54
C LEU A 177 -5.77 8.55 -14.18
N ILE A 178 -4.44 8.62 -14.27
CA ILE A 178 -3.67 9.83 -14.04
C ILE A 178 -4.06 10.95 -15.01
N ASN A 179 -4.21 10.60 -16.30
CA ASN A 179 -4.62 11.57 -17.32
C ASN A 179 -6.03 12.10 -17.11
N ALA A 180 -6.97 11.25 -16.65
CA ALA A 180 -8.33 11.68 -16.37
C ALA A 180 -8.37 12.84 -15.37
N ILE A 181 -7.54 12.77 -14.33
CA ILE A 181 -7.42 13.86 -13.35
C ILE A 181 -6.64 15.05 -13.92
N ARG A 182 -5.45 14.79 -14.51
CA ARG A 182 -4.56 15.88 -14.96
C ARG A 182 -5.10 16.72 -16.13
N ASN A 183 -5.94 16.11 -16.97
CA ASN A 183 -6.56 16.79 -18.10
C ASN A 183 -7.85 17.53 -17.71
N ASP A 184 -8.34 17.37 -16.50
CA ASP A 184 -9.47 18.13 -15.99
C ASP A 184 -9.02 19.58 -15.67
N PRO A 185 -9.62 20.60 -16.29
CA PRO A 185 -9.29 22.00 -15.99
C PRO A 185 -9.46 22.36 -14.51
N ASP A 186 -10.45 21.75 -13.84
CA ASP A 186 -10.76 22.01 -12.44
C ASP A 186 -9.71 21.42 -11.47
N TRP A 187 -8.83 20.53 -11.95
CA TRP A 187 -7.68 20.06 -11.17
C TRP A 187 -6.67 21.18 -10.89
N ASN A 188 -6.60 22.18 -11.79
CA ASN A 188 -5.80 23.42 -11.64
C ASN A 188 -4.37 23.15 -11.13
N ALA A 189 -3.63 22.27 -11.81
CA ALA A 189 -2.27 21.86 -11.42
C ALA A 189 -2.16 21.37 -9.94
N GLY A 190 -3.23 20.82 -9.39
CA GLY A 190 -3.32 20.30 -8.03
C GLY A 190 -3.78 21.29 -6.97
N ASP A 191 -4.13 22.52 -7.37
CA ASP A 191 -4.60 23.57 -6.45
C ASP A 191 -6.10 23.83 -6.63
N TYR A 192 -6.91 22.81 -6.34
CA TYR A 192 -8.38 22.86 -6.38
C TYR A 192 -8.97 23.04 -4.97
N THR A 193 -10.16 23.63 -4.90
CA THR A 193 -10.95 23.76 -3.66
C THR A 193 -12.03 22.68 -3.54
N THR A 194 -12.54 22.21 -4.66
CA THR A 194 -13.51 21.11 -4.77
C THR A 194 -12.87 20.01 -5.60
N GLN A 195 -13.13 18.75 -5.26
CA GLN A 195 -12.58 17.62 -6.01
C GLN A 195 -12.95 17.74 -7.50
N PRO A 196 -11.97 17.66 -8.40
CA PRO A 196 -12.22 17.75 -9.84
C PRO A 196 -13.05 16.56 -10.34
N SER A 197 -13.86 16.78 -11.37
CA SER A 197 -14.68 15.74 -12.00
C SER A 197 -13.83 14.58 -12.56
N GLY A 198 -12.60 14.89 -12.99
CA GLY A 198 -11.61 13.93 -13.44
C GLY A 198 -11.28 12.85 -12.40
N LEU A 199 -11.49 13.10 -11.10
CA LEU A 199 -11.42 12.07 -10.07
C LEU A 199 -12.47 10.98 -10.31
N ILE A 200 -13.71 11.33 -10.65
CA ILE A 200 -14.77 10.36 -10.91
C ILE A 200 -14.43 9.50 -12.14
N GLU A 201 -13.90 10.12 -13.20
CA GLU A 201 -13.44 9.41 -14.39
C GLU A 201 -12.28 8.45 -14.07
N ALA A 202 -11.36 8.87 -13.23
CA ALA A 202 -10.29 8.00 -12.73
C ALA A 202 -10.86 6.82 -11.92
N LEU A 203 -11.89 7.03 -11.12
CA LEU A 203 -12.54 5.99 -10.33
C LEU A 203 -13.27 4.95 -11.19
N HIS A 204 -13.84 5.32 -12.34
CA HIS A 204 -14.37 4.36 -13.30
C HIS A 204 -13.29 3.38 -13.75
N ILE A 205 -12.10 3.89 -14.08
CA ILE A 205 -10.97 3.05 -14.50
C ILE A 205 -10.47 2.19 -13.34
N LEU A 206 -10.37 2.75 -12.14
CA LEU A 206 -9.97 2.02 -10.93
C LEU A 206 -10.92 0.85 -10.62
N LEU A 207 -12.22 1.07 -10.75
CA LEU A 207 -13.22 0.01 -10.55
C LEU A 207 -13.03 -1.14 -11.53
N ILE A 208 -12.81 -0.85 -12.81
CA ILE A 208 -12.53 -1.88 -13.83
C ILE A 208 -11.22 -2.59 -13.54
N MET A 209 -10.15 -1.83 -13.17
CA MET A 209 -8.83 -2.37 -12.87
C MET A 209 -8.85 -3.37 -11.70
N THR A 210 -9.69 -3.13 -10.70
CA THR A 210 -9.79 -3.93 -9.48
C THR A 210 -10.96 -4.91 -9.50
N SER A 211 -11.68 -5.03 -10.62
CA SER A 211 -12.85 -5.87 -10.73
C SER A 211 -12.53 -7.35 -10.91
N VAL A 212 -13.45 -8.18 -10.41
CA VAL A 212 -13.58 -9.60 -10.75
C VAL A 212 -14.87 -9.79 -11.53
N PRO A 213 -14.84 -9.90 -12.88
CA PRO A 213 -16.04 -9.84 -13.73
C PRO A 213 -17.12 -10.84 -13.33
N LEU A 214 -16.75 -12.11 -13.09
CA LEU A 214 -17.70 -13.15 -12.67
C LEU A 214 -18.37 -12.85 -11.32
N GLN A 215 -17.63 -12.25 -10.38
CA GLN A 215 -18.20 -11.86 -9.09
C GLN A 215 -19.16 -10.68 -9.23
N TRP A 216 -18.86 -9.74 -10.11
CA TRP A 216 -19.77 -8.62 -10.40
C TRP A 216 -21.03 -9.10 -11.10
N GLN A 217 -20.92 -10.03 -12.06
CA GLN A 217 -22.08 -10.64 -12.70
C GLN A 217 -23.00 -11.32 -11.70
N LYS A 218 -22.44 -12.01 -10.69
CA LYS A 218 -23.22 -12.64 -9.61
C LYS A 218 -23.88 -11.61 -8.68
N SER A 219 -23.16 -10.54 -8.35
CA SER A 219 -23.64 -9.51 -7.41
C SER A 219 -24.66 -8.56 -8.03
N ALA A 220 -24.61 -8.35 -9.35
CA ALA A 220 -25.47 -7.45 -10.10
C ALA A 220 -25.92 -8.10 -11.44
N PRO A 221 -26.78 -9.14 -11.38
CA PRO A 221 -27.14 -9.95 -12.55
C PRO A 221 -28.11 -9.27 -13.51
N THR A 222 -28.63 -8.08 -13.20
CA THR A 222 -29.53 -7.31 -14.06
C THR A 222 -28.97 -5.93 -14.35
N LYS A 223 -29.39 -5.32 -15.48
CA LYS A 223 -29.02 -3.94 -15.86
C LYS A 223 -29.23 -2.97 -14.69
N LYS A 224 -30.43 -2.95 -14.13
CA LYS A 224 -30.78 -2.06 -13.01
C LYS A 224 -29.85 -2.24 -11.79
N LEU A 225 -29.52 -3.49 -11.42
CA LEU A 225 -28.62 -3.75 -10.29
C LEU A 225 -27.17 -3.36 -10.62
N ALA A 226 -26.75 -3.50 -11.88
CA ALA A 226 -25.42 -3.07 -12.32
C ALA A 226 -25.27 -1.54 -12.23
N ASP A 227 -26.27 -0.79 -12.71
CA ASP A 227 -26.31 0.67 -12.64
C ASP A 227 -26.25 1.13 -11.17
N ILE A 228 -27.11 0.61 -10.29
CA ILE A 228 -27.10 0.92 -8.85
C ILE A 228 -25.77 0.55 -8.19
N MET A 229 -25.17 -0.58 -8.55
CA MET A 229 -23.89 -0.99 -7.98
C MET A 229 -22.78 -0.04 -8.39
N LEU A 230 -22.74 0.43 -9.64
CA LEU A 230 -21.77 1.41 -10.12
C LEU A 230 -21.89 2.72 -9.33
N GLU A 231 -23.07 3.30 -9.26
CA GLU A 231 -23.33 4.56 -8.53
C GLU A 231 -22.89 4.48 -7.05
N ASN A 232 -23.29 3.39 -6.37
CA ASN A 232 -22.92 3.18 -4.97
C ASN A 232 -21.40 3.03 -4.77
N LYS A 233 -20.71 2.36 -5.69
CA LYS A 233 -19.25 2.21 -5.60
C LYS A 233 -18.54 3.55 -5.85
N LEU A 234 -18.93 4.29 -6.87
CA LEU A 234 -18.36 5.60 -7.19
C LEU A 234 -18.54 6.56 -6.02
N SER A 235 -19.75 6.70 -5.50
CA SER A 235 -20.05 7.56 -4.35
C SER A 235 -19.18 7.19 -3.13
N LYS A 236 -19.05 5.89 -2.83
CA LYS A 236 -18.24 5.40 -1.71
C LYS A 236 -16.75 5.71 -1.88
N TYR A 237 -16.21 5.59 -3.09
CA TYR A 237 -14.80 5.88 -3.37
C TYR A 237 -14.55 7.39 -3.40
N ALA A 238 -15.39 8.16 -4.06
CA ALA A 238 -15.29 9.62 -4.14
C ALA A 238 -15.30 10.30 -2.75
N ALA A 239 -16.08 9.76 -1.82
CA ALA A 239 -16.11 10.26 -0.44
C ALA A 239 -14.82 10.03 0.36
N LYS A 240 -13.87 9.23 -0.16
CA LYS A 240 -12.67 8.79 0.57
C LYS A 240 -11.36 9.18 -0.10
N LEU A 241 -11.38 9.44 -1.39
CA LEU A 241 -10.18 9.63 -2.18
C LEU A 241 -10.06 11.11 -2.60
N ASP A 242 -8.83 11.56 -2.64
CA ASP A 242 -8.42 12.88 -3.10
C ASP A 242 -7.68 12.75 -4.43
N ALA A 243 -7.90 13.68 -5.35
CA ALA A 243 -7.34 13.60 -6.70
C ALA A 243 -5.80 13.64 -6.70
N ASN A 244 -5.18 14.49 -5.87
CA ASN A 244 -3.72 14.53 -5.77
C ASN A 244 -3.17 13.24 -5.16
N ASP A 245 -3.78 12.75 -4.07
CA ASP A 245 -3.36 11.48 -3.45
C ASP A 245 -3.39 10.33 -4.46
N VAL A 246 -4.47 10.24 -5.26
CA VAL A 246 -4.62 9.21 -6.30
C VAL A 246 -3.54 9.31 -7.35
N ILE A 247 -3.21 10.51 -7.86
CA ILE A 247 -2.12 10.70 -8.82
C ILE A 247 -0.81 10.15 -8.24
N TYR A 248 -0.43 10.61 -7.04
CA TYR A 248 0.83 10.22 -6.40
C TYR A 248 0.90 8.72 -6.10
N GLN A 249 -0.19 8.12 -5.61
CA GLN A 249 -0.28 6.67 -5.35
C GLN A 249 -0.04 5.82 -6.60
N PHE A 250 -0.55 6.26 -7.75
CA PHE A 250 -0.35 5.54 -9.01
C PHE A 250 1.00 5.84 -9.68
N GLU A 251 1.54 7.05 -9.51
CA GLU A 251 2.87 7.40 -10.01
C GLU A 251 4.00 6.78 -9.20
N ALA A 252 3.82 6.50 -7.91
CA ALA A 252 4.84 5.86 -7.06
C ALA A 252 5.43 4.57 -7.64
N SER A 253 4.72 3.93 -8.56
CA SER A 253 5.15 2.70 -9.23
C SER A 253 5.91 2.91 -10.55
N HIS A 254 6.22 4.16 -10.92
CA HIS A 254 6.73 4.49 -12.26
C HIS A 254 8.02 3.78 -12.64
N ASN A 255 8.88 3.49 -11.66
CA ASN A 255 10.17 2.83 -11.81
C ASN A 255 10.21 1.41 -11.24
N TYR A 256 9.05 0.83 -10.87
CA TYR A 256 9.00 -0.52 -10.33
C TYR A 256 9.43 -1.55 -11.37
N ASN A 257 10.56 -2.19 -11.12
CA ASN A 257 11.05 -3.34 -11.88
C ASN A 257 12.02 -4.18 -11.03
N PRO A 258 11.55 -5.16 -10.25
CA PRO A 258 12.41 -5.99 -9.42
C PRO A 258 13.21 -7.02 -10.20
N TYR A 259 12.85 -7.32 -11.46
CA TYR A 259 13.44 -8.43 -12.25
C TYR A 259 14.96 -8.46 -12.25
N PRO A 260 15.68 -7.34 -12.48
CA PRO A 260 17.14 -7.35 -12.45
C PRO A 260 17.76 -7.68 -11.09
N HIS A 261 16.97 -7.58 -10.02
CA HIS A 261 17.42 -7.72 -8.64
C HIS A 261 17.00 -9.03 -7.96
N LEU A 262 16.20 -9.88 -8.61
CA LEU A 262 15.65 -11.10 -8.01
C LEU A 262 16.71 -12.03 -7.41
N LYS A 263 17.89 -12.11 -8.04
CA LYS A 263 19.02 -12.94 -7.54
C LYS A 263 19.59 -12.48 -6.18
N LYS A 264 19.26 -11.26 -5.73
CA LYS A 264 19.68 -10.75 -4.41
C LYS A 264 18.79 -11.26 -3.28
N ILE A 265 17.60 -11.74 -3.58
CA ILE A 265 16.64 -12.23 -2.59
C ILE A 265 17.16 -13.54 -1.99
N LYS A 266 17.28 -13.57 -0.66
CA LYS A 266 17.72 -14.74 0.11
C LYS A 266 16.57 -15.42 0.83
N ALA A 267 15.51 -14.69 1.11
CA ALA A 267 14.31 -15.20 1.75
C ALA A 267 13.66 -16.32 0.95
N SER A 268 13.05 -17.29 1.62
CA SER A 268 12.17 -18.26 0.97
C SER A 268 10.97 -17.57 0.38
N LEU A 269 10.60 -17.93 -0.85
CA LEU A 269 9.60 -17.23 -1.64
C LEU A 269 8.39 -18.11 -1.95
N LEU A 270 7.20 -17.60 -1.68
CA LEU A 270 5.93 -18.08 -2.24
C LEU A 270 5.24 -16.90 -2.93
N ALA A 271 4.98 -16.99 -4.23
CA ALA A 271 4.27 -15.96 -5.00
C ALA A 271 2.95 -16.51 -5.55
N ILE A 272 1.85 -15.72 -5.44
CA ILE A 272 0.53 -16.03 -5.98
C ILE A 272 -0.02 -14.83 -6.77
#